data_6c07a39c8bbb2ec84d167e816f80ec6b
#
_entry.id   6c07a39c8bbb2ec84d167e816f80ec6b
#
_cell.length_a   1.000
_cell.length_b   1.000
_cell.length_c   1.000
_cell.angle_alpha   90.00
_cell.angle_beta   90.00
_cell.angle_gamma   90.00
#
_symmetry.space_group_name_H-M   'P 1'
#
loop_
_entity.id
_entity.type
_entity.pdbx_description
1 polymer ?
#
loop_
_entity_poly.entity_id
_entity_poly.type
_entity_poly.pdbx_seq_one_letter_code
_entity_poly.pdbx_strand_id
1 'polypeptide(L)'
;MKNRIMIILAVACAAVACVDPNPQIEFGVDTDNINIGAAGGVRKINISSSGNWVAMTESPWIAVSPANGRGSVECVISIDSTLLVEQRTGSVRIQNLDTEEKRDFTIVQDGFEYQIVLDEPQVDVSDYAAYESRYFEVNVRSNVDFDVVLPEGADKWLSYKKSDLTLDRGARPRVSKVRFDWKVNSRDIERIADVVFEPAKNVQMSRHDALKVVQKAALPIPVGTPAGDSLALLAVSRGLNMFTEWETSERMEHWTNVSVWKNGPDNGRVRSVQFFIFKTVEEIPFEIQYLTAAEEIIIYSNANHFLRSLSTGEHITKLTNLKRLTIGAYGLTELHPDFKNLKNLEYLDLSSNCFQTIPDILTPENFPNLHALELNANQRHTIYDLSNDIRENVGGFIDEPKFPERILKWNNLDTLRLSVNYLQGELPKMLDHEKWTAEEVHACDTLPEILIGLPKVLPETEFFAINFNRLTGELPEWLLYHPKLDLWYPYSLVFQQEGKTRDGQSTGFSNEPASLDYYYQHYPKKKYNPNNRTEE
;
A
#
# COMPACT_ATOMS: atom_id res chain seq x y z
N MET A 1 -32.92 40.87 85.29
CA MET A 1 -33.90 41.82 85.84
C MET A 1 -35.01 41.97 84.80
N LYS A 2 -36.20 41.43 85.14
CA LYS A 2 -37.45 42.18 85.24
C LYS A 2 -37.66 43.17 84.07
N ASN A 3 -38.73 43.21 83.31
CA ASN A 3 -40.15 43.07 83.59
C ASN A 3 -40.97 43.16 82.28
N ARG A 4 -42.02 42.41 82.23
CA ARG A 4 -43.46 42.70 82.06
C ARG A 4 -43.95 43.00 80.67
N ILE A 5 -44.64 42.02 80.07
CA ILE A 5 -46.10 41.88 79.90
C ILE A 5 -46.82 43.18 79.61
N MET A 6 -47.39 43.27 78.41
CA MET A 6 -48.69 43.90 78.19
C MET A 6 -49.45 43.21 77.04
N ILE A 7 -50.56 42.57 77.41
CA ILE A 7 -51.54 41.98 76.49
C ILE A 7 -52.44 43.10 76.00
N ILE A 8 -52.58 43.27 74.68
CA ILE A 8 -53.68 44.02 74.08
C ILE A 8 -54.45 43.09 73.17
N LEU A 9 -55.65 42.74 73.59
CA LEU A 9 -56.63 42.00 72.82
C LEU A 9 -57.32 43.00 71.86
N ALA A 10 -57.08 42.84 70.54
CA ALA A 10 -57.84 43.49 69.47
C ALA A 10 -58.65 42.42 68.70
N VAL A 11 -59.94 42.47 68.89
CA VAL A 11 -60.91 41.75 68.10
C VAL A 11 -60.91 42.36 66.69
N ALA A 12 -60.44 41.66 65.68
CA ALA A 12 -60.60 41.99 64.26
C ALA A 12 -61.61 41.05 63.60
N CYS A 13 -62.67 41.62 63.12
CA CYS A 13 -63.69 40.93 62.31
C CYS A 13 -63.04 40.23 61.12
N ALA A 14 -63.18 38.94 61.06
CA ALA A 14 -62.84 38.15 59.85
C ALA A 14 -63.86 38.46 58.74
N ALA A 15 -63.49 39.28 57.78
CA ALA A 15 -64.13 39.23 56.46
C ALA A 15 -63.68 37.95 55.74
N VAL A 16 -64.55 37.00 55.71
CA VAL A 16 -64.35 35.79 54.81
C VAL A 16 -64.49 36.31 53.41
N ALA A 17 -63.35 36.60 52.78
CA ALA A 17 -63.30 36.66 51.32
C ALA A 17 -63.45 35.21 50.79
N CYS A 18 -64.50 34.95 50.08
CA CYS A 18 -64.60 33.71 49.27
C CYS A 18 -63.44 33.72 48.31
N VAL A 19 -62.38 33.02 48.61
CA VAL A 19 -61.36 32.65 47.65
C VAL A 19 -62.00 31.57 46.82
N ASP A 20 -62.26 31.85 45.54
CA ASP A 20 -62.70 30.88 44.57
C ASP A 20 -61.69 29.74 44.56
N PRO A 21 -62.09 28.51 44.90
CA PRO A 21 -61.15 27.42 45.10
C PRO A 21 -60.58 26.84 43.79
N ASN A 22 -60.91 27.46 42.65
CA ASN A 22 -60.46 26.97 41.37
C ASN A 22 -59.89 28.14 40.54
N PRO A 23 -58.58 28.41 40.57
CA PRO A 23 -58.01 29.39 39.69
C PRO A 23 -58.39 29.00 38.24
N GLN A 24 -59.13 29.87 37.56
CA GLN A 24 -59.48 29.65 36.17
C GLN A 24 -58.16 29.57 35.40
N ILE A 25 -57.85 28.36 34.90
CA ILE A 25 -56.72 28.18 34.00
C ILE A 25 -57.05 28.91 32.71
N GLU A 26 -56.28 29.97 32.44
CA GLU A 26 -56.41 30.70 31.18
C GLU A 26 -56.09 29.78 30.01
N PHE A 27 -56.93 29.79 28.98
CA PHE A 27 -56.69 28.99 27.78
C PHE A 27 -55.52 29.57 27.00
N GLY A 28 -54.49 28.75 26.76
CA GLY A 28 -53.29 29.19 26.08
C GLY A 28 -52.38 28.04 25.64
N VAL A 29 -51.39 28.45 24.91
CA VAL A 29 -50.24 27.60 24.54
C VAL A 29 -48.98 28.37 24.91
N ASP A 30 -47.97 27.67 25.35
CA ASP A 30 -46.70 28.23 25.86
C ASP A 30 -45.73 28.70 24.75
N THR A 31 -46.15 28.71 23.51
CA THR A 31 -45.35 29.15 22.36
C THR A 31 -46.20 29.86 21.31
N ASP A 32 -45.62 30.88 20.70
CA ASP A 32 -46.23 31.61 19.57
C ASP A 32 -45.58 31.24 18.23
N ASN A 33 -44.35 30.66 18.30
CA ASN A 33 -43.62 30.34 17.10
C ASN A 33 -42.58 29.24 17.40
N ILE A 34 -42.37 28.34 16.46
CA ILE A 34 -41.34 27.28 16.47
C ILE A 34 -40.49 27.45 15.22
N ASN A 35 -39.21 27.73 15.41
CA ASN A 35 -38.22 27.71 14.34
C ASN A 35 -37.49 26.37 14.34
N ILE A 36 -37.34 25.74 13.16
CA ILE A 36 -36.68 24.45 13.01
C ILE A 36 -35.97 24.37 11.66
N GLY A 37 -34.83 23.71 11.63
CA GLY A 37 -34.08 23.47 10.38
C GLY A 37 -34.73 22.46 9.46
N ALA A 38 -34.23 22.33 8.24
CA ALA A 38 -34.75 21.46 7.18
C ALA A 38 -34.90 19.98 7.60
N ALA A 39 -34.06 19.51 8.54
CA ALA A 39 -34.12 18.14 9.06
C ALA A 39 -35.42 17.81 9.82
N GLY A 40 -36.23 18.84 10.18
CA GLY A 40 -37.41 18.63 10.99
C GLY A 40 -37.08 18.15 12.40
N GLY A 41 -37.98 17.44 13.02
CA GLY A 41 -37.80 16.89 14.36
C GLY A 41 -39.04 17.03 15.25
N VAL A 42 -38.81 16.98 16.56
CA VAL A 42 -39.87 16.97 17.55
C VAL A 42 -39.72 18.17 18.49
N ARG A 43 -40.83 18.81 18.86
CA ARG A 43 -40.90 19.87 19.87
C ARG A 43 -42.01 19.54 20.86
N LYS A 44 -41.87 19.92 22.08
CA LYS A 44 -42.89 19.83 23.13
C LYS A 44 -43.47 21.18 23.37
N ILE A 45 -44.78 21.25 23.54
CA ILE A 45 -45.51 22.44 23.92
C ILE A 45 -46.51 22.08 25.03
N ASN A 46 -46.85 23.04 25.85
CA ASN A 46 -47.87 22.87 26.90
C ASN A 46 -49.12 23.63 26.51
N ILE A 47 -50.24 22.93 26.48
CA ILE A 47 -51.58 23.52 26.31
C ILE A 47 -52.17 23.68 27.72
N SER A 48 -52.56 24.90 28.06
CA SER A 48 -53.28 25.21 29.28
C SER A 48 -54.76 25.33 28.98
N SER A 49 -55.59 24.52 29.62
CA SER A 49 -57.04 24.52 29.40
C SER A 49 -57.78 24.03 30.66
N SER A 50 -58.95 24.55 30.90
CA SER A 50 -59.89 24.01 31.89
C SER A 50 -60.93 23.05 31.30
N GLY A 51 -61.06 23.05 29.96
CA GLY A 51 -62.09 22.32 29.22
C GLY A 51 -61.53 21.36 28.15
N ASN A 52 -62.38 20.95 27.25
CA ASN A 52 -62.02 20.12 26.07
C ASN A 52 -61.41 20.99 24.99
N TRP A 53 -60.42 20.45 24.30
CA TRP A 53 -59.75 21.15 23.22
C TRP A 53 -59.36 20.22 22.07
N VAL A 54 -59.14 20.82 20.88
CA VAL A 54 -58.66 20.14 19.69
C VAL A 54 -57.53 20.95 19.04
N ALA A 55 -56.49 20.26 18.56
CA ALA A 55 -55.41 20.83 17.75
C ALA A 55 -55.68 20.51 16.26
N MET A 56 -55.54 21.50 15.41
CA MET A 56 -55.76 21.37 13.96
C MET A 56 -54.60 22.04 13.21
N THR A 57 -54.20 21.43 12.08
CA THR A 57 -53.26 22.03 11.14
C THR A 57 -53.67 21.65 9.72
N GLU A 58 -53.49 22.59 8.80
CA GLU A 58 -53.65 22.36 7.36
C GLU A 58 -52.34 21.91 6.69
N SER A 59 -51.24 21.95 7.44
CA SER A 59 -49.91 21.59 6.94
C SER A 59 -49.64 20.09 7.09
N PRO A 60 -49.62 19.31 5.98
CA PRO A 60 -49.49 17.85 6.06
C PRO A 60 -48.14 17.37 6.63
N TRP A 61 -47.17 18.26 6.74
CA TRP A 61 -45.82 18.01 7.30
C TRP A 61 -45.71 18.32 8.81
N ILE A 62 -46.84 18.67 9.45
CA ILE A 62 -46.93 18.92 10.89
C ILE A 62 -47.94 17.97 11.49
N ALA A 63 -47.55 17.28 12.56
CA ALA A 63 -48.45 16.44 13.32
C ALA A 63 -48.41 16.81 14.80
N VAL A 64 -49.58 16.86 15.46
CA VAL A 64 -49.73 17.14 16.89
C VAL A 64 -50.21 15.89 17.61
N SER A 65 -49.56 15.51 18.71
CA SER A 65 -49.94 14.34 19.50
C SER A 65 -49.86 14.63 21.01
N PRO A 66 -50.97 14.45 21.76
CA PRO A 66 -52.32 14.15 21.30
C PRO A 66 -52.94 15.32 20.52
N ALA A 67 -53.77 15.05 19.51
CA ALA A 67 -54.46 16.05 18.72
C ALA A 67 -55.75 16.59 19.36
N ASN A 68 -56.15 16.03 20.50
CA ASN A 68 -57.25 16.51 21.34
C ASN A 68 -57.04 16.08 22.77
N GLY A 69 -57.69 16.74 23.69
CA GLY A 69 -57.58 16.45 25.09
C GLY A 69 -58.59 17.19 25.98
N ARG A 70 -58.49 16.97 27.27
CA ARG A 70 -59.21 17.68 28.31
C ARG A 70 -58.27 18.15 29.38
N GLY A 71 -58.36 19.42 29.75
CA GLY A 71 -57.48 20.03 30.72
C GLY A 71 -56.10 20.37 30.11
N SER A 72 -55.16 20.75 30.97
CA SER A 72 -53.79 21.07 30.55
C SER A 72 -52.98 19.81 30.25
N VAL A 73 -52.30 19.78 29.10
CA VAL A 73 -51.58 18.61 28.56
C VAL A 73 -50.30 19.05 27.84
N GLU A 74 -49.23 18.32 28.01
CA GLU A 74 -48.04 18.40 27.16
C GLU A 74 -48.32 17.71 25.83
N CYS A 75 -48.16 18.43 24.74
CA CYS A 75 -48.27 17.88 23.38
C CYS A 75 -46.92 17.84 22.70
N VAL A 76 -46.77 16.84 21.82
CA VAL A 76 -45.61 16.65 20.98
C VAL A 76 -45.97 17.12 19.57
N ILE A 77 -45.20 18.08 19.04
CA ILE A 77 -45.26 18.51 17.65
C ILE A 77 -44.19 17.77 16.87
N SER A 78 -44.60 16.94 15.92
CA SER A 78 -43.68 16.27 14.98
C SER A 78 -43.68 17.04 13.68
N ILE A 79 -42.49 17.39 13.20
CA ILE A 79 -42.29 18.19 11.98
C ILE A 79 -41.42 17.36 11.03
N ASP A 80 -41.97 17.05 9.85
CA ASP A 80 -41.27 16.28 8.84
C ASP A 80 -40.07 17.03 8.26
N SER A 81 -39.04 16.28 7.82
CA SER A 81 -37.94 16.88 7.06
C SER A 81 -38.38 17.41 5.71
N THR A 82 -37.66 18.39 5.17
CA THR A 82 -37.89 18.94 3.85
C THR A 82 -36.67 18.85 2.95
N LEU A 83 -36.87 18.65 1.65
CA LEU A 83 -35.89 18.80 0.58
C LEU A 83 -36.12 20.06 -0.26
N LEU A 84 -37.10 20.89 0.11
CA LEU A 84 -37.30 22.19 -0.54
C LEU A 84 -36.20 23.16 -0.13
N VAL A 85 -35.62 23.85 -1.09
CA VAL A 85 -34.58 24.87 -0.85
C VAL A 85 -35.16 26.10 -0.17
N GLU A 86 -36.43 26.37 -0.40
CA GLU A 86 -37.13 27.52 0.17
C GLU A 86 -37.67 27.21 1.56
N GLN A 87 -37.63 28.21 2.42
CA GLN A 87 -38.25 28.18 3.75
C GLN A 87 -39.75 27.98 3.62
N ARG A 88 -40.33 27.16 4.49
CA ARG A 88 -41.79 26.96 4.52
C ARG A 88 -42.36 27.27 5.90
N THR A 89 -43.61 27.73 5.88
CA THR A 89 -44.31 28.11 7.10
C THR A 89 -45.65 27.35 7.18
N GLY A 90 -45.94 26.87 8.38
CA GLY A 90 -47.22 26.24 8.69
C GLY A 90 -47.77 26.77 10.01
N SER A 91 -49.06 26.58 10.23
CA SER A 91 -49.71 26.98 11.46
C SER A 91 -50.43 25.83 12.14
N VAL A 92 -50.46 25.87 13.45
CA VAL A 92 -51.28 24.97 14.29
C VAL A 92 -52.27 25.84 15.08
N ARG A 93 -53.54 25.47 15.02
CA ARG A 93 -54.60 26.08 15.78
C ARG A 93 -55.04 25.17 16.90
N ILE A 94 -55.05 25.68 18.11
CA ILE A 94 -55.67 25.03 19.27
C ILE A 94 -57.01 25.71 19.53
N GLN A 95 -58.08 24.97 19.59
CA GLN A 95 -59.41 25.46 19.87
C GLN A 95 -59.99 24.82 21.11
N ASN A 96 -60.43 25.64 22.06
CA ASN A 96 -61.22 25.19 23.19
C ASN A 96 -62.65 24.93 22.70
N LEU A 97 -63.16 23.74 22.92
CA LEU A 97 -64.46 23.31 22.41
C LEU A 97 -65.59 23.77 23.31
N ASP A 98 -65.31 24.16 24.54
CA ASP A 98 -66.32 24.59 25.52
C ASP A 98 -66.52 26.13 25.43
N THR A 99 -65.45 26.89 25.13
CA THR A 99 -65.50 28.39 25.05
C THR A 99 -65.38 28.93 23.64
N GLU A 100 -65.10 28.07 22.62
CA GLU A 100 -64.76 28.44 21.24
C GLU A 100 -63.52 29.34 21.07
N GLU A 101 -62.79 29.56 22.12
CA GLU A 101 -61.54 30.34 22.10
C GLU A 101 -60.45 29.63 21.29
N LYS A 102 -59.67 30.42 20.53
CA LYS A 102 -58.64 29.92 19.63
C LYS A 102 -57.28 30.51 19.96
N ARG A 103 -56.24 29.69 19.85
CA ARG A 103 -54.86 30.10 19.88
C ARG A 103 -54.14 29.48 18.70
N ASP A 104 -53.42 30.31 17.94
CA ASP A 104 -52.65 29.91 16.78
C ASP A 104 -51.16 30.13 17.10
N PHE A 105 -50.32 29.18 16.71
CA PHE A 105 -48.89 29.39 16.67
C PHE A 105 -48.31 28.94 15.32
N THR A 106 -47.16 29.53 14.97
CA THR A 106 -46.54 29.35 13.67
C THR A 106 -45.32 28.46 13.77
N ILE A 107 -45.11 27.60 12.76
CA ILE A 107 -43.93 26.81 12.59
C ILE A 107 -43.23 27.26 11.32
N VAL A 108 -41.97 27.71 11.49
CA VAL A 108 -41.10 28.14 10.40
C VAL A 108 -40.04 27.12 10.24
N GLN A 109 -39.98 26.48 9.09
CA GLN A 109 -38.96 25.49 8.75
C GLN A 109 -38.03 26.03 7.68
N ASP A 110 -36.71 26.03 7.99
CA ASP A 110 -35.69 26.47 7.05
C ASP A 110 -35.63 25.55 5.82
N GLY A 111 -35.18 26.10 4.69
CA GLY A 111 -34.96 25.38 3.47
C GLY A 111 -33.79 24.42 3.57
N PHE A 112 -33.77 23.45 2.67
CA PHE A 112 -32.71 22.46 2.57
C PHE A 112 -31.45 23.07 1.95
N GLU A 113 -30.33 22.88 2.59
CA GLU A 113 -29.00 23.30 2.11
C GLU A 113 -28.08 22.10 1.97
N TYR A 114 -27.39 22.01 0.84
CA TYR A 114 -26.33 21.01 0.67
C TYR A 114 -25.07 21.44 1.45
N GLN A 115 -24.48 20.49 2.17
CA GLN A 115 -23.29 20.78 2.95
C GLN A 115 -22.37 19.54 3.07
N ILE A 116 -21.07 19.81 3.08
CA ILE A 116 -20.01 18.89 3.46
C ILE A 116 -19.20 19.57 4.55
N VAL A 117 -19.19 18.99 5.74
CA VAL A 117 -18.60 19.57 6.95
C VAL A 117 -17.64 18.57 7.57
N LEU A 118 -16.46 19.04 7.92
CA LEU A 118 -15.47 18.28 8.65
C LEU A 118 -15.53 18.65 10.14
N ASP A 119 -15.37 17.63 11.01
CA ASP A 119 -15.23 17.87 12.44
C ASP A 119 -13.86 18.50 12.73
N GLU A 120 -12.83 18.08 11.97
CA GLU A 120 -11.46 18.59 12.04
C GLU A 120 -10.98 18.93 10.63
N PRO A 121 -10.80 20.22 10.28
CA PRO A 121 -10.39 20.61 8.93
C PRO A 121 -8.88 20.52 8.70
N GLN A 122 -8.08 20.19 9.71
CA GLN A 122 -6.65 19.96 9.61
C GLN A 122 -6.23 18.74 10.41
N VAL A 123 -5.35 17.94 9.83
CA VAL A 123 -4.70 16.81 10.49
C VAL A 123 -3.19 16.93 10.32
N ASP A 124 -2.49 16.87 11.45
CA ASP A 124 -1.03 16.85 11.49
C ASP A 124 -0.55 15.41 11.72
N VAL A 125 0.29 14.90 10.83
CA VAL A 125 0.90 13.58 10.96
C VAL A 125 2.42 13.71 11.12
N SER A 126 3.02 12.72 11.78
CA SER A 126 4.47 12.67 11.96
C SER A 126 5.18 12.35 10.64
N ASP A 127 6.47 12.57 10.59
CA ASP A 127 7.34 12.11 9.52
C ASP A 127 7.40 10.59 9.45
N TYR A 128 7.34 9.92 10.62
CA TYR A 128 7.38 8.46 10.75
C TYR A 128 6.38 7.94 11.78
N ALA A 129 5.82 6.77 11.50
CA ALA A 129 5.14 5.89 12.45
C ALA A 129 5.34 4.43 12.04
N ALA A 130 5.06 3.47 12.92
CA ALA A 130 5.02 2.05 12.56
C ALA A 130 3.97 1.84 11.46
N TYR A 131 4.22 0.88 10.57
CA TYR A 131 3.39 0.68 9.36
C TYR A 131 1.91 0.58 9.67
N GLU A 132 1.54 -0.16 10.69
CA GLU A 132 0.15 -0.35 11.11
C GLU A 132 -0.52 0.91 11.67
N SER A 133 0.28 1.93 12.01
CA SER A 133 -0.17 3.21 12.57
C SER A 133 -0.12 4.36 11.56
N ARG A 134 0.25 4.10 10.30
CA ARG A 134 0.36 5.13 9.25
C ARG A 134 -0.98 5.45 8.63
N TYR A 135 -1.97 5.71 9.45
CA TYR A 135 -3.29 6.13 8.99
C TYR A 135 -3.93 7.12 9.95
N PHE A 136 -4.94 7.80 9.48
CA PHE A 136 -5.88 8.57 10.27
C PHE A 136 -7.28 8.47 9.64
N GLU A 137 -8.30 8.73 10.44
CA GLU A 137 -9.69 8.72 9.99
C GLU A 137 -10.29 10.10 10.15
N VAL A 138 -11.06 10.53 9.15
CA VAL A 138 -11.78 11.81 9.15
C VAL A 138 -13.27 11.52 9.07
N ASN A 139 -14.01 12.15 9.98
CA ASN A 139 -15.47 12.13 9.93
C ASN A 139 -15.96 13.26 9.02
N VAL A 140 -16.59 12.90 7.92
CA VAL A 140 -17.19 13.83 6.98
C VAL A 140 -18.70 13.80 7.18
N ARG A 141 -19.26 14.91 7.64
CA ARG A 141 -20.69 15.07 7.83
C ARG A 141 -21.30 15.71 6.57
N SER A 142 -22.08 14.94 5.82
CA SER A 142 -22.62 15.38 4.55
C SER A 142 -24.06 14.93 4.34
N ASN A 143 -24.85 15.72 3.60
CA ASN A 143 -26.16 15.37 3.08
C ASN A 143 -26.19 15.26 1.55
N VAL A 144 -25.03 15.16 0.93
CA VAL A 144 -24.79 14.90 -0.48
C VAL A 144 -23.67 13.88 -0.63
N ASP A 145 -23.74 13.03 -1.66
CA ASP A 145 -22.63 12.15 -2.00
C ASP A 145 -21.43 12.97 -2.46
N PHE A 146 -20.23 12.51 -2.14
CA PHE A 146 -19.00 13.20 -2.49
C PHE A 146 -17.90 12.23 -2.92
N ASP A 147 -16.97 12.73 -3.72
CA ASP A 147 -15.72 12.09 -4.08
C ASP A 147 -14.57 12.77 -3.36
N VAL A 148 -13.52 11.99 -3.04
CA VAL A 148 -12.32 12.53 -2.40
C VAL A 148 -11.28 12.82 -3.49
N VAL A 149 -10.84 14.06 -3.58
CA VAL A 149 -9.88 14.52 -4.58
C VAL A 149 -8.59 14.91 -3.87
N LEU A 150 -7.52 14.19 -4.19
CA LEU A 150 -6.18 14.51 -3.72
C LEU A 150 -5.53 15.54 -4.66
N PRO A 151 -4.80 16.54 -4.15
CA PRO A 151 -4.06 17.46 -4.99
C PRO A 151 -2.92 16.74 -5.73
N GLU A 152 -2.45 17.33 -6.83
CA GLU A 152 -1.37 16.78 -7.64
C GLU A 152 -0.13 16.45 -6.81
N GLY A 153 0.40 15.24 -6.97
CA GLY A 153 1.58 14.74 -6.25
C GLY A 153 1.32 14.26 -4.82
N ALA A 154 0.14 14.51 -4.25
CA ALA A 154 -0.22 13.96 -2.94
C ALA A 154 -0.49 12.46 -2.98
N ASP A 155 -0.95 11.93 -4.12
CA ASP A 155 -1.16 10.51 -4.39
C ASP A 155 0.11 9.66 -4.19
N LYS A 156 1.29 10.27 -4.29
CA LYS A 156 2.58 9.59 -4.06
C LYS A 156 2.81 9.21 -2.59
N TRP A 157 2.17 9.91 -1.64
CA TRP A 157 2.39 9.70 -0.21
C TRP A 157 1.12 9.59 0.63
N LEU A 158 -0.02 9.95 0.08
CA LEU A 158 -1.33 9.90 0.73
C LEU A 158 -2.29 9.11 -0.14
N SER A 159 -3.00 8.17 0.44
CA SER A 159 -4.07 7.41 -0.22
C SER A 159 -5.28 7.36 0.69
N TYR A 160 -6.46 7.08 0.15
CA TYR A 160 -7.68 7.04 0.95
C TYR A 160 -8.54 5.81 0.65
N LYS A 161 -9.36 5.45 1.64
CA LYS A 161 -10.43 4.47 1.52
C LYS A 161 -11.69 5.09 2.09
N LYS A 162 -12.72 5.18 1.29
CA LYS A 162 -14.05 5.62 1.68
C LYS A 162 -14.89 4.40 2.02
N SER A 163 -15.65 4.44 3.12
CA SER A 163 -16.66 3.42 3.37
C SER A 163 -17.76 3.51 2.31
N ASP A 164 -18.14 2.37 1.72
CA ASP A 164 -19.14 2.27 0.64
C ASP A 164 -20.59 2.54 1.08
N LEU A 165 -20.79 3.22 2.20
CA LEU A 165 -22.12 3.61 2.64
C LEU A 165 -22.67 4.68 1.69
N THR A 166 -23.56 4.25 0.82
CA THR A 166 -24.41 5.15 0.03
C THR A 166 -25.22 6.03 0.98
N LEU A 167 -25.09 7.35 0.83
CA LEU A 167 -25.92 8.28 1.53
C LEU A 167 -27.32 8.23 0.90
N ASP A 168 -28.32 7.73 1.65
CA ASP A 168 -29.70 7.99 1.28
C ASP A 168 -29.92 9.49 1.28
N ARG A 169 -30.51 10.00 0.22
CA ARG A 169 -30.86 11.40 0.10
C ARG A 169 -31.83 11.76 1.23
N GLY A 170 -31.43 12.65 2.08
CA GLY A 170 -32.26 13.14 3.19
C GLY A 170 -31.78 14.50 3.67
N ALA A 171 -32.65 15.24 4.32
CA ALA A 171 -32.33 16.54 4.91
C ALA A 171 -31.36 16.43 6.11
N ARG A 172 -31.14 15.23 6.63
CA ARG A 172 -30.25 15.01 7.77
C ARG A 172 -28.85 14.62 7.29
N PRO A 173 -27.81 15.39 7.63
CA PRO A 173 -26.44 15.01 7.35
C PRO A 173 -26.09 13.68 8.01
N ARG A 174 -25.38 12.82 7.27
CA ARG A 174 -24.81 11.58 7.79
C ARG A 174 -23.30 11.73 7.93
N VAL A 175 -22.72 10.94 8.83
CA VAL A 175 -21.29 10.89 9.04
C VAL A 175 -20.71 9.71 8.25
N SER A 176 -19.84 10.02 7.31
CA SER A 176 -19.02 9.04 6.59
C SER A 176 -17.61 9.07 7.15
N LYS A 177 -17.03 7.91 7.40
CA LYS A 177 -15.62 7.80 7.75
C LYS A 177 -14.79 7.66 6.49
N VAL A 178 -13.78 8.50 6.34
CA VAL A 178 -12.75 8.38 5.31
C VAL A 178 -11.44 8.08 6.00
N ARG A 179 -10.86 6.94 5.69
CA ARG A 179 -9.53 6.56 6.16
C ARG A 179 -8.49 7.02 5.16
N PHE A 180 -7.46 7.69 5.65
CA PHE A 180 -6.27 8.05 4.90
C PHE A 180 -5.09 7.24 5.40
N ASP A 181 -4.39 6.58 4.49
CA ASP A 181 -3.13 5.90 4.74
C ASP A 181 -2.00 6.77 4.17
N TRP A 182 -0.89 6.92 4.89
CA TRP A 182 0.21 7.80 4.50
C TRP A 182 1.56 7.10 4.55
N LYS A 183 2.51 7.55 3.70
CA LYS A 183 3.87 7.04 3.63
C LYS A 183 4.83 7.89 4.45
N VAL A 184 5.92 7.30 4.93
CA VAL A 184 7.00 7.99 5.65
C VAL A 184 7.50 9.20 4.86
N ASN A 185 7.69 10.33 5.53
CA ASN A 185 8.39 11.47 5.00
C ASN A 185 9.83 11.45 5.49
N SER A 186 10.73 11.08 4.64
CA SER A 186 12.15 11.00 4.93
C SER A 186 12.94 12.25 4.50
N ARG A 187 12.24 13.24 3.94
CA ARG A 187 12.82 14.52 3.51
C ARG A 187 12.75 15.56 4.64
N ASP A 188 13.68 16.48 4.61
CA ASP A 188 13.75 17.65 5.50
C ASP A 188 12.77 18.76 5.11
N ILE A 189 11.71 18.43 4.40
CA ILE A 189 10.67 19.33 3.92
C ILE A 189 9.30 18.76 4.33
N GLU A 190 8.44 19.60 4.89
CA GLU A 190 7.05 19.24 5.16
C GLU A 190 6.29 18.93 3.87
N ARG A 191 5.37 17.99 3.95
CA ARG A 191 4.40 17.70 2.89
C ARG A 191 3.04 18.24 3.29
N ILE A 192 2.39 18.92 2.39
CA ILE A 192 1.06 19.49 2.60
C ILE A 192 0.14 19.00 1.48
N ALA A 193 -1.05 18.55 1.86
CA ALA A 193 -2.10 18.20 0.93
C ALA A 193 -3.43 18.86 1.35
N ASP A 194 -3.99 19.66 0.48
CA ASP A 194 -5.33 20.22 0.63
C ASP A 194 -6.31 19.29 -0.11
N VAL A 195 -6.92 18.39 0.66
CA VAL A 195 -7.85 17.37 0.14
C VAL A 195 -9.25 17.98 0.02
N VAL A 196 -9.87 17.84 -1.13
CA VAL A 196 -11.20 18.35 -1.41
C VAL A 196 -12.21 17.19 -1.44
N PHE A 197 -13.39 17.41 -0.85
CA PHE A 197 -14.51 16.48 -0.91
C PHE A 197 -15.52 17.01 -1.93
N GLU A 198 -15.36 16.68 -3.20
CA GLU A 198 -16.20 17.20 -4.26
C GLU A 198 -17.60 16.56 -4.24
N PRO A 199 -18.69 17.33 -4.27
CA PRO A 199 -20.02 16.76 -4.37
C PRO A 199 -20.18 16.00 -5.69
N ALA A 200 -20.69 14.76 -5.60
CA ALA A 200 -20.90 13.87 -6.77
C ALA A 200 -21.93 14.43 -7.78
N LYS A 201 -22.61 15.52 -7.45
CA LYS A 201 -23.55 16.25 -8.29
C LYS A 201 -23.22 17.73 -8.26
N ASN A 202 -23.43 18.38 -9.37
CA ASN A 202 -23.33 19.83 -9.45
C ASN A 202 -24.52 20.48 -8.69
N VAL A 203 -24.27 20.78 -7.42
CA VAL A 203 -25.25 21.43 -6.51
C VAL A 203 -24.59 22.64 -5.86
N GLN A 204 -25.40 23.62 -5.54
CA GLN A 204 -24.91 24.78 -4.78
C GLN A 204 -24.75 24.39 -3.32
N MET A 205 -23.54 24.53 -2.81
CA MET A 205 -23.18 24.21 -1.43
C MET A 205 -23.32 25.45 -0.56
N SER A 206 -23.92 25.32 0.61
CA SER A 206 -23.93 26.38 1.64
C SER A 206 -22.65 26.32 2.51
N ARG A 207 -22.11 25.10 2.68
CA ARG A 207 -20.85 24.86 3.36
C ARG A 207 -20.09 23.72 2.71
N HIS A 208 -18.82 23.95 2.42
CA HIS A 208 -17.94 23.00 1.77
C HIS A 208 -16.54 23.09 2.37
N ASP A 209 -16.26 22.24 3.35
CA ASP A 209 -14.98 22.21 4.04
C ASP A 209 -13.97 21.38 3.23
N ALA A 210 -12.70 21.79 3.25
CA ALA A 210 -11.56 21.03 2.74
C ALA A 210 -10.70 20.55 3.91
N LEU A 211 -9.98 19.44 3.73
CA LEU A 211 -9.07 18.87 4.73
C LEU A 211 -7.64 19.24 4.39
N LYS A 212 -6.97 19.94 5.30
CA LYS A 212 -5.54 20.16 5.21
C LYS A 212 -4.78 19.06 5.95
N VAL A 213 -3.96 18.30 5.24
CA VAL A 213 -3.07 17.30 5.82
C VAL A 213 -1.66 17.86 5.82
N VAL A 214 -1.02 17.92 6.98
CA VAL A 214 0.36 18.39 7.13
C VAL A 214 1.20 17.26 7.69
N GLN A 215 2.19 16.82 6.92
CA GLN A 215 3.16 15.83 7.37
C GLN A 215 4.48 16.50 7.71
N LYS A 216 4.97 16.25 8.92
CA LYS A 216 6.23 16.82 9.42
C LYS A 216 7.42 16.44 8.53
N ALA A 217 8.41 17.32 8.49
CA ALA A 217 9.71 17.05 7.90
C ALA A 217 10.53 16.10 8.80
N ALA A 218 11.33 15.24 8.17
CA ALA A 218 12.37 14.48 8.87
C ALA A 218 13.59 15.35 9.19
N LEU A 219 14.47 14.82 10.03
CA LEU A 219 15.75 15.46 10.30
C LEU A 219 16.67 15.38 9.05
N PRO A 220 17.44 16.43 8.74
CA PRO A 220 18.39 16.42 7.63
C PRO A 220 19.45 15.33 7.81
N ILE A 221 19.76 14.61 6.72
CA ILE A 221 20.80 13.57 6.68
C ILE A 221 22.12 14.18 6.21
N PRO A 222 23.18 14.21 7.03
CA PRO A 222 24.50 14.70 6.62
C PRO A 222 25.20 13.69 5.70
N VAL A 223 24.90 13.76 4.40
CA VAL A 223 25.37 12.82 3.37
C VAL A 223 26.90 12.75 3.36
N GLY A 224 27.44 11.53 3.16
CA GLY A 224 28.88 11.30 3.07
C GLY A 224 29.59 11.18 4.41
N THR A 225 28.85 11.03 5.51
CA THR A 225 29.38 10.87 6.86
C THR A 225 28.86 9.60 7.52
N PRO A 226 29.57 9.01 8.52
CA PRO A 226 29.05 7.87 9.28
C PRO A 226 27.70 8.15 9.97
N ALA A 227 27.52 9.39 10.47
CA ALA A 227 26.25 9.81 11.07
C ALA A 227 25.13 9.86 10.02
N GLY A 228 25.45 10.34 8.82
CA GLY A 228 24.51 10.35 7.70
C GLY A 228 24.13 8.95 7.23
N ASP A 229 25.12 8.05 7.15
CA ASP A 229 24.86 6.65 6.79
C ASP A 229 23.94 5.98 7.82
N SER A 230 24.14 6.20 9.14
CA SER A 230 23.26 5.66 10.16
C SER A 230 21.82 6.17 10.07
N LEU A 231 21.65 7.46 9.81
CA LEU A 231 20.30 8.05 9.58
C LEU A 231 19.68 7.51 8.30
N ALA A 232 20.45 7.37 7.23
CA ALA A 232 19.99 6.78 5.97
C ALA A 232 19.54 5.32 6.16
N LEU A 233 20.33 4.51 6.88
CA LEU A 233 19.96 3.12 7.22
C LEU A 233 18.62 3.08 7.98
N LEU A 234 18.43 3.92 8.99
CA LEU A 234 17.20 3.98 9.74
C LEU A 234 16.03 4.40 8.86
N ALA A 235 16.22 5.41 8.00
CA ALA A 235 15.17 5.85 7.07
C ALA A 235 14.79 4.74 6.08
N VAL A 236 15.78 4.06 5.51
CA VAL A 236 15.54 2.93 4.58
C VAL A 236 14.86 1.77 5.28
N SER A 237 15.33 1.35 6.46
CA SER A 237 14.72 0.24 7.20
C SER A 237 13.27 0.50 7.57
N ARG A 238 12.95 1.73 7.96
CA ARG A 238 11.60 2.19 8.28
C ARG A 238 10.71 2.27 7.05
N GLY A 239 11.25 2.79 5.95
CA GLY A 239 10.55 2.85 4.65
C GLY A 239 10.24 1.47 4.09
N LEU A 240 11.15 0.52 4.25
CA LEU A 240 10.97 -0.88 3.86
C LEU A 240 10.17 -1.71 4.87
N ASN A 241 9.77 -1.14 6.00
CA ASN A 241 9.10 -1.86 7.08
C ASN A 241 9.88 -3.12 7.52
N MET A 242 11.15 -2.93 7.81
CA MET A 242 12.04 -4.01 8.22
C MET A 242 11.56 -4.68 9.51
N PHE A 243 11.72 -5.99 9.61
CA PHE A 243 11.26 -6.77 10.77
C PHE A 243 12.01 -6.43 12.07
N THR A 244 13.29 -6.18 11.95
CA THR A 244 14.17 -5.90 13.10
C THR A 244 14.56 -4.43 13.08
N GLU A 245 14.28 -3.72 14.17
CA GLU A 245 14.79 -2.37 14.37
C GLU A 245 16.20 -2.45 14.97
N TRP A 246 17.11 -1.60 14.49
CA TRP A 246 18.42 -1.46 15.10
C TRP A 246 18.33 -0.61 16.36
N GLU A 247 19.10 -0.99 17.39
CA GLU A 247 19.20 -0.20 18.61
C GLU A 247 20.04 1.05 18.37
N THR A 248 19.38 2.21 18.38
CA THR A 248 20.03 3.51 18.13
C THR A 248 20.93 3.98 19.27
N SER A 249 20.88 3.34 20.42
CA SER A 249 21.80 3.55 21.53
C SER A 249 23.20 2.96 21.28
N GLU A 250 23.30 2.01 20.36
CA GLU A 250 24.55 1.39 19.96
C GLU A 250 25.15 2.05 18.72
N ARG A 251 26.46 1.91 18.56
CA ARG A 251 27.16 2.37 17.36
C ARG A 251 26.77 1.51 16.16
N MET A 252 26.63 2.12 14.99
CA MET A 252 26.22 1.46 13.73
C MET A 252 27.07 0.22 13.39
N GLU A 253 28.34 0.20 13.76
CA GLU A 253 29.22 -0.95 13.55
C GLU A 253 28.82 -2.22 14.34
N HIS A 254 27.93 -2.08 15.34
CA HIS A 254 27.39 -3.18 16.14
C HIS A 254 25.96 -3.57 15.69
N TRP A 255 25.41 -2.87 14.72
CA TRP A 255 24.08 -3.19 14.21
C TRP A 255 24.10 -4.51 13.44
N THR A 256 23.13 -5.36 13.70
CA THR A 256 22.99 -6.64 13.03
C THR A 256 22.91 -6.45 11.52
N ASN A 257 23.66 -7.24 10.75
CA ASN A 257 23.69 -7.20 9.28
C ASN A 257 24.20 -5.86 8.70
N VAL A 258 24.96 -5.10 9.46
CA VAL A 258 25.66 -3.91 8.98
C VAL A 258 27.16 -4.12 9.18
N SER A 259 27.95 -3.84 8.16
CA SER A 259 29.39 -3.73 8.28
C SER A 259 29.87 -2.36 7.82
N VAL A 260 30.92 -1.86 8.46
CA VAL A 260 31.47 -0.55 8.15
C VAL A 260 32.93 -0.67 7.69
N TRP A 261 33.37 0.32 6.94
CA TRP A 261 34.78 0.48 6.61
C TRP A 261 35.60 0.73 7.88
N LYS A 262 36.70 0.03 8.02
CA LYS A 262 37.59 0.16 9.21
C LYS A 262 38.79 1.04 8.96
N ASN A 263 39.06 1.41 7.71
CA ASN A 263 40.23 2.19 7.30
C ASN A 263 39.89 3.06 6.06
N GLY A 264 40.78 4.01 5.76
CA GLY A 264 40.69 4.84 4.57
C GLY A 264 39.71 6.03 4.70
N PRO A 265 39.39 6.67 3.61
CA PRO A 265 38.53 7.87 3.60
C PRO A 265 37.10 7.60 4.03
N ASP A 266 36.61 6.39 3.85
CA ASP A 266 35.25 5.95 4.21
C ASP A 266 35.18 5.29 5.60
N ASN A 267 36.21 5.42 6.43
CA ASN A 267 36.23 4.82 7.77
C ASN A 267 34.98 5.16 8.58
N GLY A 268 34.31 4.13 9.10
CA GLY A 268 33.05 4.23 9.85
C GLY A 268 31.79 4.35 8.99
N ARG A 269 31.91 4.50 7.67
CA ARG A 269 30.79 4.49 6.73
C ARG A 269 30.33 3.07 6.42
N VAL A 270 29.10 2.90 5.98
CA VAL A 270 28.54 1.60 5.60
C VAL A 270 29.34 1.01 4.43
N ARG A 271 29.82 -0.23 4.62
CA ARG A 271 30.42 -1.06 3.58
C ARG A 271 29.44 -2.08 3.02
N SER A 272 28.70 -2.78 3.90
CA SER A 272 27.64 -3.69 3.49
C SER A 272 26.46 -3.62 4.44
N VAL A 273 25.27 -3.89 3.91
CA VAL A 273 24.03 -3.95 4.70
C VAL A 273 23.03 -4.94 4.11
N GLN A 274 22.29 -5.60 5.00
CA GLN A 274 21.19 -6.49 4.63
C GLN A 274 19.87 -6.02 5.25
N PHE A 275 18.86 -5.82 4.42
CA PHE A 275 17.50 -5.47 4.81
C PHE A 275 16.59 -6.69 4.62
N PHE A 276 16.07 -7.23 5.71
CA PHE A 276 15.09 -8.30 5.68
C PHE A 276 13.68 -7.75 5.91
N ILE A 277 12.79 -7.98 4.94
CA ILE A 277 11.44 -7.42 4.89
C ILE A 277 10.43 -8.57 4.98
N PHE A 278 9.56 -8.53 5.98
CA PHE A 278 8.56 -9.58 6.21
C PHE A 278 7.13 -9.23 5.83
N LYS A 279 6.88 -7.96 5.53
CA LYS A 279 5.56 -7.46 5.17
C LYS A 279 5.57 -6.74 3.83
N THR A 280 4.44 -6.17 3.51
CA THR A 280 4.21 -5.40 2.30
C THR A 280 5.29 -4.37 2.04
N VAL A 281 5.90 -4.46 0.91
CA VAL A 281 7.02 -3.65 0.49
C VAL A 281 6.54 -2.47 -0.32
N GLU A 282 7.11 -1.31 -0.03
CA GLU A 282 7.01 -0.11 -0.85
C GLU A 282 8.19 -0.04 -1.83
N GLU A 283 8.26 0.99 -2.65
CA GLU A 283 9.46 1.30 -3.45
C GLU A 283 10.69 1.42 -2.55
N ILE A 284 11.89 1.13 -3.10
CA ILE A 284 13.14 1.31 -2.36
C ILE A 284 13.24 2.79 -1.95
N PRO A 285 13.38 3.08 -0.63
CA PRO A 285 13.35 4.45 -0.16
C PRO A 285 14.45 5.34 -0.74
N PHE A 286 14.11 6.60 -0.91
CA PHE A 286 14.99 7.63 -1.42
C PHE A 286 16.38 7.66 -0.75
N GLU A 287 16.45 7.41 0.55
CA GLU A 287 17.67 7.53 1.35
C GLU A 287 18.70 6.46 1.04
N ILE A 288 18.34 5.39 0.34
CA ILE A 288 19.28 4.38 -0.12
C ILE A 288 20.45 5.01 -0.90
N GLN A 289 20.17 6.07 -1.67
CA GLN A 289 21.18 6.77 -2.48
C GLN A 289 22.30 7.43 -1.66
N TYR A 290 22.11 7.60 -0.35
CA TYR A 290 23.10 8.23 0.53
C TYR A 290 24.17 7.25 1.02
N LEU A 291 23.97 5.96 0.86
CA LEU A 291 24.93 4.91 1.21
C LEU A 291 26.06 4.79 0.16
N THR A 292 26.63 5.92 -0.24
CA THR A 292 27.55 6.02 -1.39
C THR A 292 28.87 5.28 -1.24
N ALA A 293 29.24 4.89 -0.01
CA ALA A 293 30.44 4.09 0.27
C ALA A 293 30.16 2.58 0.27
N ALA A 294 28.91 2.16 0.12
CA ALA A 294 28.54 0.75 0.16
C ALA A 294 29.06 -0.02 -1.06
N GLU A 295 29.66 -1.17 -0.82
CA GLU A 295 30.06 -2.16 -1.82
C GLU A 295 29.02 -3.27 -1.97
N GLU A 296 28.22 -3.54 -0.93
CA GLU A 296 27.23 -4.61 -0.93
C GLU A 296 25.93 -4.16 -0.28
N ILE A 297 24.81 -4.39 -1.00
CA ILE A 297 23.46 -4.20 -0.47
C ILE A 297 22.64 -5.45 -0.77
N ILE A 298 22.00 -5.98 0.26
CA ILE A 298 21.03 -7.06 0.16
C ILE A 298 19.67 -6.56 0.64
N ILE A 299 18.67 -6.62 -0.23
CA ILE A 299 17.28 -6.35 0.08
C ILE A 299 16.51 -7.64 -0.20
N TYR A 300 16.04 -8.28 0.84
CA TYR A 300 15.33 -9.56 0.70
C TYR A 300 13.99 -9.51 1.41
N SER A 301 12.93 -9.83 0.68
CA SER A 301 11.57 -9.89 1.22
C SER A 301 11.13 -11.33 1.46
N ASN A 302 10.06 -11.48 2.24
CA ASN A 302 9.46 -12.79 2.44
C ASN A 302 8.79 -13.27 1.13
N ALA A 303 9.12 -14.50 0.72
CA ALA A 303 8.59 -15.13 -0.49
C ALA A 303 7.05 -15.25 -0.54
N ASN A 304 6.38 -15.08 0.59
CA ASN A 304 4.91 -15.13 0.67
C ASN A 304 4.23 -13.79 0.35
N HIS A 305 4.99 -12.76 -0.02
CA HIS A 305 4.41 -11.50 -0.41
C HIS A 305 3.87 -11.53 -1.82
N PHE A 306 2.71 -10.89 -1.93
CA PHE A 306 1.95 -10.79 -3.14
C PHE A 306 2.70 -10.02 -4.22
N LEU A 307 2.36 -10.38 -5.45
CA LEU A 307 2.82 -9.70 -6.63
C LEU A 307 2.52 -8.22 -6.58
N ARG A 308 3.57 -7.46 -6.80
CA ARG A 308 3.48 -6.03 -7.04
C ARG A 308 4.21 -5.73 -8.33
N SER A 309 3.65 -4.84 -9.10
CA SER A 309 4.36 -4.26 -10.23
C SER A 309 5.26 -3.16 -9.69
N LEU A 310 6.50 -3.51 -9.36
CA LEU A 310 7.48 -2.60 -8.78
C LEU A 310 8.69 -2.47 -9.69
N SER A 311 9.20 -1.26 -9.80
CA SER A 311 10.53 -0.97 -10.34
C SER A 311 11.54 -0.84 -9.21
N THR A 312 12.83 -0.98 -9.51
CA THR A 312 13.90 -0.68 -8.55
C THR A 312 13.92 0.79 -8.12
N GLY A 313 13.27 1.67 -8.89
CA GLY A 313 13.39 3.11 -8.72
C GLY A 313 14.76 3.65 -9.14
N GLU A 314 14.89 4.99 -9.15
CA GLU A 314 16.12 5.67 -9.58
C GLU A 314 17.21 5.73 -8.51
N HIS A 315 16.81 5.68 -7.23
CA HIS A 315 17.71 6.07 -6.13
C HIS A 315 18.86 5.08 -5.92
N ILE A 316 18.59 3.78 -6.03
CA ILE A 316 19.60 2.74 -5.91
C ILE A 316 20.62 2.82 -7.06
N THR A 317 20.22 3.34 -8.22
CA THR A 317 21.09 3.45 -9.40
C THR A 317 22.22 4.47 -9.26
N LYS A 318 22.17 5.29 -8.20
CA LYS A 318 23.19 6.30 -7.86
C LYS A 318 24.36 5.72 -7.06
N LEU A 319 24.25 4.47 -6.63
CA LEU A 319 25.26 3.77 -5.83
C LEU A 319 26.32 3.11 -6.73
N THR A 320 27.06 3.91 -7.45
CA THR A 320 28.03 3.42 -8.46
C THR A 320 29.22 2.64 -7.90
N ASN A 321 29.43 2.65 -6.58
CA ASN A 321 30.47 1.86 -5.91
C ASN A 321 30.04 0.42 -5.59
N LEU A 322 28.75 0.08 -5.80
CA LEU A 322 28.25 -1.27 -5.56
C LEU A 322 28.95 -2.29 -6.44
N LYS A 323 29.43 -3.35 -5.78
CA LYS A 323 29.98 -4.56 -6.38
C LYS A 323 29.01 -5.74 -6.28
N ARG A 324 28.22 -5.78 -5.21
CA ARG A 324 27.27 -6.86 -4.95
C ARG A 324 25.90 -6.29 -4.63
N LEU A 325 24.92 -6.74 -5.38
CA LEU A 325 23.53 -6.30 -5.18
C LEU A 325 22.60 -7.51 -5.23
N THR A 326 21.83 -7.69 -4.19
CA THR A 326 20.70 -8.62 -4.15
C THR A 326 19.41 -7.86 -3.91
N ILE A 327 18.43 -8.04 -4.78
CA ILE A 327 17.04 -7.58 -4.56
C ILE A 327 16.15 -8.79 -4.80
N GLY A 328 15.98 -9.60 -3.76
CA GLY A 328 15.30 -10.88 -3.83
C GLY A 328 13.89 -10.87 -3.24
N ALA A 329 12.98 -11.60 -3.86
CA ALA A 329 11.59 -11.74 -3.42
C ALA A 329 10.85 -10.40 -3.18
N TYR A 330 11.24 -9.35 -3.90
CA TYR A 330 10.77 -7.98 -3.69
C TYR A 330 9.48 -7.68 -4.46
N GLY A 331 9.24 -8.41 -5.55
CA GLY A 331 8.09 -8.19 -6.45
C GLY A 331 8.41 -7.30 -7.65
N LEU A 332 9.68 -7.21 -8.03
CA LEU A 332 10.10 -6.45 -9.20
C LEU A 332 9.52 -7.04 -10.48
N THR A 333 9.01 -6.17 -11.35
CA THR A 333 8.59 -6.48 -12.72
C THR A 333 9.49 -5.82 -13.75
N GLU A 334 10.22 -4.79 -13.34
CA GLU A 334 11.13 -4.04 -14.21
C GLU A 334 12.32 -3.45 -13.44
N LEU A 335 13.37 -3.13 -14.16
CA LEU A 335 14.52 -2.38 -13.67
C LEU A 335 14.45 -0.94 -14.20
N HIS A 336 14.78 0.02 -13.36
CA HIS A 336 14.89 1.42 -13.82
C HIS A 336 15.93 1.55 -14.93
N PRO A 337 15.71 2.37 -15.97
CA PRO A 337 16.66 2.52 -17.08
C PRO A 337 18.07 2.90 -16.69
N ASP A 338 18.25 3.65 -15.59
CA ASP A 338 19.54 4.04 -15.07
C ASP A 338 20.26 2.94 -14.26
N PHE A 339 19.65 1.78 -14.11
CA PHE A 339 20.29 0.62 -13.46
C PHE A 339 21.62 0.25 -14.15
N LYS A 340 21.75 0.52 -15.45
CA LYS A 340 23.00 0.41 -16.22
C LYS A 340 24.16 1.28 -15.70
N ASN A 341 23.92 2.22 -14.79
CA ASN A 341 24.96 3.04 -14.17
C ASN A 341 25.79 2.26 -13.13
N LEU A 342 25.30 1.12 -12.68
CA LEU A 342 25.97 0.26 -11.71
C LEU A 342 27.08 -0.57 -12.38
N LYS A 343 28.01 0.10 -13.03
CA LYS A 343 29.08 -0.51 -13.85
C LYS A 343 30.07 -1.38 -13.07
N ASN A 344 30.17 -1.17 -11.76
CA ASN A 344 31.09 -1.89 -10.88
C ASN A 344 30.49 -3.17 -10.28
N LEU A 345 29.25 -3.52 -10.66
CA LEU A 345 28.65 -4.76 -10.18
C LEU A 345 29.44 -5.97 -10.69
N GLU A 346 29.84 -6.80 -9.72
CA GLU A 346 30.49 -8.10 -9.88
C GLU A 346 29.48 -9.24 -9.66
N TYR A 347 28.48 -9.01 -8.80
CA TYR A 347 27.43 -9.96 -8.45
C TYR A 347 26.07 -9.28 -8.46
N LEU A 348 25.09 -9.86 -9.17
CA LEU A 348 23.72 -9.39 -9.22
C LEU A 348 22.75 -10.56 -9.03
N ASP A 349 21.95 -10.48 -7.97
CA ASP A 349 20.87 -11.43 -7.69
C ASP A 349 19.50 -10.71 -7.69
N LEU A 350 18.66 -11.10 -8.64
CA LEU A 350 17.29 -10.64 -8.81
C LEU A 350 16.29 -11.81 -8.69
N SER A 351 16.67 -12.82 -7.95
CA SER A 351 15.87 -14.04 -7.79
C SER A 351 14.56 -13.78 -7.06
N SER A 352 13.58 -14.64 -7.34
CA SER A 352 12.27 -14.64 -6.66
C SER A 352 11.43 -13.38 -6.89
N ASN A 353 11.66 -12.65 -7.97
CA ASN A 353 10.86 -11.50 -8.38
C ASN A 353 9.73 -11.89 -9.36
N CYS A 354 9.19 -10.92 -10.08
CA CYS A 354 7.99 -11.09 -10.91
C CYS A 354 8.22 -10.71 -12.38
N PHE A 355 9.47 -10.78 -12.86
CA PHE A 355 9.79 -10.44 -14.24
C PHE A 355 9.07 -11.36 -15.23
N GLN A 356 8.40 -10.78 -16.22
CA GLN A 356 7.72 -11.50 -17.30
C GLN A 356 8.66 -11.80 -18.49
N THR A 357 9.68 -10.96 -18.66
CA THR A 357 10.79 -11.14 -19.59
C THR A 357 12.10 -10.89 -18.87
N ILE A 358 13.20 -11.44 -19.33
CA ILE A 358 14.53 -11.06 -18.83
C ILE A 358 14.77 -9.61 -19.24
N PRO A 359 15.06 -8.71 -18.28
CA PRO A 359 15.24 -7.29 -18.59
C PRO A 359 16.32 -7.05 -19.66
N ASP A 360 15.98 -6.33 -20.72
CA ASP A 360 16.88 -6.06 -21.85
C ASP A 360 18.13 -5.26 -21.46
N ILE A 361 18.06 -4.57 -20.35
CA ILE A 361 19.19 -3.82 -19.79
C ILE A 361 20.33 -4.72 -19.29
N LEU A 362 20.05 -5.99 -19.01
CA LEU A 362 21.03 -6.97 -18.53
C LEU A 362 21.90 -7.45 -19.70
N THR A 363 22.92 -6.69 -20.01
CA THR A 363 23.89 -7.00 -21.09
C THR A 363 25.33 -6.82 -20.62
N PRO A 364 26.31 -7.48 -21.26
CA PRO A 364 27.73 -7.33 -20.93
C PRO A 364 28.23 -5.88 -21.06
N GLU A 365 27.67 -5.11 -22.00
CA GLU A 365 28.05 -3.72 -22.24
C GLU A 365 27.58 -2.82 -21.07
N ASN A 366 26.45 -3.15 -20.48
CA ASN A 366 25.93 -2.40 -19.34
C ASN A 366 26.61 -2.81 -18.02
N PHE A 367 27.00 -4.06 -17.88
CA PHE A 367 27.63 -4.60 -16.66
C PHE A 367 28.95 -5.33 -16.99
N PRO A 368 30.00 -4.58 -17.38
CA PRO A 368 31.22 -5.19 -17.88
C PRO A 368 32.02 -5.99 -16.84
N ASN A 369 31.78 -5.73 -15.56
CA ASN A 369 32.49 -6.39 -14.44
C ASN A 369 31.67 -7.51 -13.80
N LEU A 370 30.49 -7.83 -14.37
CA LEU A 370 29.62 -8.84 -13.75
C LEU A 370 30.19 -10.25 -13.96
N HIS A 371 30.38 -10.98 -12.87
CA HIS A 371 30.84 -12.35 -12.82
C HIS A 371 29.71 -13.33 -12.46
N ALA A 372 28.72 -12.89 -11.69
CA ALA A 372 27.58 -13.74 -11.33
C ALA A 372 26.26 -13.03 -11.56
N LEU A 373 25.35 -13.72 -12.26
CA LEU A 373 23.98 -13.27 -12.52
C LEU A 373 22.99 -14.35 -12.07
N GLU A 374 22.16 -14.01 -11.07
CA GLU A 374 21.16 -14.91 -10.53
C GLU A 374 19.75 -14.38 -10.80
N LEU A 375 18.95 -15.17 -11.53
CA LEU A 375 17.57 -14.86 -11.93
C LEU A 375 16.64 -16.04 -11.62
N ASN A 376 16.92 -16.76 -10.53
CA ASN A 376 16.17 -17.95 -10.17
C ASN A 376 14.77 -17.63 -9.64
N ALA A 377 13.87 -18.62 -9.72
CA ALA A 377 12.60 -18.62 -9.01
C ALA A 377 11.74 -17.36 -9.24
N ASN A 378 11.84 -16.74 -10.43
CA ASN A 378 10.91 -15.66 -10.80
C ASN A 378 9.51 -16.22 -11.12
N GLN A 379 9.35 -17.54 -11.08
CA GLN A 379 8.08 -18.22 -11.19
C GLN A 379 7.20 -17.86 -9.99
N ARG A 380 6.31 -16.89 -10.17
CA ARG A 380 5.39 -16.41 -9.15
C ARG A 380 3.95 -16.64 -9.58
N HIS A 381 3.07 -16.74 -8.60
CA HIS A 381 1.63 -16.79 -8.81
C HIS A 381 1.03 -15.46 -8.39
N THR A 382 0.07 -14.96 -9.15
CA THR A 382 -0.78 -13.87 -8.70
C THR A 382 -1.52 -14.27 -7.46
N ILE A 383 -1.87 -13.24 -6.78
CA ILE A 383 -2.62 -13.25 -5.57
C ILE A 383 -3.80 -14.18 -5.62
N TYR A 384 -3.88 -14.86 -4.56
CA TYR A 384 -5.03 -15.48 -4.01
C TYR A 384 -6.24 -14.57 -3.95
N ASP A 385 -7.24 -14.85 -4.71
CA ASP A 385 -8.55 -14.85 -4.14
C ASP A 385 -8.69 -16.16 -3.34
N LEU A 386 -8.50 -16.09 -2.04
CA LEU A 386 -8.64 -17.23 -1.13
C LEU A 386 -10.03 -17.88 -1.22
N SER A 387 -11.02 -17.12 -1.74
CA SER A 387 -12.39 -17.59 -1.92
C SER A 387 -12.56 -18.47 -3.17
N ASN A 388 -11.69 -18.32 -4.19
CA ASN A 388 -11.86 -18.97 -5.48
C ASN A 388 -10.68 -19.87 -5.90
N ASP A 389 -9.61 -19.92 -5.10
CA ASP A 389 -8.38 -20.69 -5.38
C ASP A 389 -7.77 -20.41 -6.79
N ILE A 390 -7.99 -19.20 -7.31
CA ILE A 390 -7.49 -18.78 -8.62
C ILE A 390 -6.04 -18.37 -8.48
N ARG A 391 -5.18 -19.11 -9.17
CA ARG A 391 -3.76 -18.83 -9.29
C ARG A 391 -3.43 -18.54 -10.75
N GLU A 392 -3.12 -17.30 -11.05
CA GLU A 392 -2.52 -16.97 -12.34
C GLU A 392 -1.00 -16.93 -12.21
N ASN A 393 -0.30 -17.57 -13.15
CA ASN A 393 1.15 -17.46 -13.24
C ASN A 393 1.52 -16.09 -13.79
N VAL A 394 2.33 -15.35 -13.03
CA VAL A 394 2.93 -14.11 -13.49
C VAL A 394 4.42 -14.13 -13.14
N GLY A 395 5.23 -13.52 -13.96
CA GLY A 395 6.68 -13.65 -13.82
C GLY A 395 7.21 -14.99 -14.34
N GLY A 396 8.46 -15.30 -13.98
CA GLY A 396 9.15 -16.49 -14.48
C GLY A 396 9.49 -16.41 -15.96
N PHE A 397 9.58 -15.18 -16.49
CA PHE A 397 9.86 -14.92 -17.90
C PHE A 397 8.82 -15.55 -18.84
N ILE A 398 7.56 -15.56 -18.39
CA ILE A 398 6.46 -16.22 -19.08
C ILE A 398 6.17 -15.60 -20.46
N ASP A 399 6.53 -14.35 -20.69
CA ASP A 399 6.35 -13.64 -21.95
C ASP A 399 7.53 -13.79 -22.91
N GLU A 400 8.62 -14.47 -22.50
CA GLU A 400 9.66 -14.87 -23.45
C GLU A 400 9.09 -15.90 -24.44
N PRO A 401 9.06 -15.61 -25.75
CA PRO A 401 8.45 -16.51 -26.74
C PRO A 401 9.28 -17.77 -26.97
N LYS A 402 10.58 -17.68 -26.75
CA LYS A 402 11.58 -18.75 -26.85
C LYS A 402 12.71 -18.45 -25.87
N PHE A 403 13.66 -19.38 -25.72
CA PHE A 403 14.86 -19.14 -24.91
C PHE A 403 15.58 -17.86 -25.40
N PRO A 404 15.87 -16.90 -24.53
CA PRO A 404 16.43 -15.59 -24.91
C PRO A 404 17.93 -15.68 -25.15
N GLU A 405 18.36 -15.84 -26.40
CA GLU A 405 19.76 -15.98 -26.80
C GLU A 405 20.66 -14.84 -26.31
N ARG A 406 20.07 -13.64 -26.07
CA ARG A 406 20.80 -12.48 -25.56
C ARG A 406 21.49 -12.71 -24.21
N ILE A 407 20.93 -13.61 -23.38
CA ILE A 407 21.51 -13.92 -22.06
C ILE A 407 22.78 -14.78 -22.18
N LEU A 408 23.03 -15.39 -23.32
CA LEU A 408 24.21 -16.21 -23.57
C LEU A 408 25.41 -15.41 -24.10
N LYS A 409 25.28 -14.08 -24.29
CA LYS A 409 26.34 -13.23 -24.86
C LYS A 409 27.42 -12.81 -23.88
N TRP A 410 27.34 -13.24 -22.64
CA TRP A 410 28.33 -12.93 -21.63
C TRP A 410 29.60 -13.76 -21.82
N ASN A 411 30.77 -13.09 -21.77
CA ASN A 411 32.06 -13.77 -21.88
C ASN A 411 32.80 -13.91 -20.57
N ASN A 412 32.38 -13.18 -19.53
CA ASN A 412 33.07 -13.09 -18.23
C ASN A 412 32.23 -13.58 -17.03
N LEU A 413 31.03 -14.10 -17.27
CA LEU A 413 30.27 -14.74 -16.20
C LEU A 413 30.90 -16.08 -15.83
N ASP A 414 31.17 -16.29 -14.53
CA ASP A 414 31.45 -17.60 -13.94
C ASP A 414 30.19 -18.30 -13.48
N THR A 415 29.12 -17.55 -13.17
CA THR A 415 27.84 -18.06 -12.71
C THR A 415 26.67 -17.42 -13.45
N LEU A 416 25.80 -18.26 -14.04
CA LEU A 416 24.52 -17.88 -14.61
C LEU A 416 23.42 -18.82 -14.13
N ARG A 417 22.47 -18.31 -13.35
CA ARG A 417 21.35 -19.10 -12.83
C ARG A 417 20.00 -18.60 -13.32
N LEU A 418 19.26 -19.48 -13.98
CA LEU A 418 17.94 -19.25 -14.55
C LEU A 418 16.91 -20.31 -14.11
N SER A 419 17.19 -21.00 -13.02
CA SER A 419 16.36 -22.12 -12.53
C SER A 419 15.00 -21.68 -12.02
N VAL A 420 14.03 -22.59 -12.04
CA VAL A 420 12.70 -22.40 -11.45
C VAL A 420 11.99 -21.18 -12.06
N ASN A 421 11.90 -21.18 -13.39
CA ASN A 421 11.19 -20.18 -14.17
C ASN A 421 10.22 -20.86 -15.15
N TYR A 422 9.66 -20.10 -16.08
CA TYR A 422 8.79 -20.62 -17.14
C TYR A 422 9.42 -20.47 -18.53
N LEU A 423 10.75 -20.35 -18.62
CA LEU A 423 11.45 -20.31 -19.89
C LEU A 423 11.09 -21.53 -20.75
N GLN A 424 10.81 -21.30 -22.01
CA GLN A 424 10.37 -22.32 -22.96
C GLN A 424 11.13 -22.23 -24.29
N GLY A 425 10.91 -23.21 -25.14
CA GLY A 425 11.59 -23.36 -26.43
C GLY A 425 12.88 -24.15 -26.32
N GLU A 426 13.63 -24.19 -27.41
CA GLU A 426 14.88 -24.94 -27.51
C GLU A 426 16.07 -24.04 -27.19
N LEU A 427 17.13 -24.63 -26.65
CA LEU A 427 18.42 -23.97 -26.57
C LEU A 427 19.00 -23.85 -28.00
N PRO A 428 19.58 -22.69 -28.35
CA PRO A 428 20.13 -22.49 -29.68
C PRO A 428 21.36 -23.41 -29.90
N LYS A 429 21.36 -24.18 -30.99
CA LYS A 429 22.48 -25.07 -31.36
C LYS A 429 23.64 -24.28 -31.95
N MET A 430 23.33 -23.24 -32.71
CA MET A 430 24.30 -22.34 -33.33
C MET A 430 24.03 -20.93 -32.91
N LEU A 431 25.06 -20.24 -32.52
CA LEU A 431 25.03 -18.86 -32.04
C LEU A 431 26.08 -18.04 -32.80
N ASP A 432 25.79 -16.75 -32.96
CA ASP A 432 26.77 -15.79 -33.51
C ASP A 432 27.77 -15.42 -32.42
N HIS A 433 28.69 -16.35 -32.16
CA HIS A 433 29.77 -16.24 -31.20
C HIS A 433 31.09 -16.59 -31.88
N GLU A 434 32.17 -16.11 -31.29
CA GLU A 434 33.50 -16.63 -31.61
C GLU A 434 33.51 -18.16 -31.51
N LYS A 435 34.29 -18.84 -32.35
CA LYS A 435 34.37 -20.29 -32.37
C LYS A 435 35.68 -20.77 -31.81
N TRP A 436 35.67 -21.94 -31.19
CA TRP A 436 36.87 -22.63 -30.79
C TRP A 436 37.73 -22.94 -32.03
N THR A 437 38.99 -22.51 -32.00
CA THR A 437 39.96 -22.82 -33.06
C THR A 437 40.70 -24.11 -32.76
N ALA A 438 41.22 -24.76 -33.80
CA ALA A 438 42.05 -25.93 -33.60
C ALA A 438 43.34 -25.62 -32.79
N GLU A 439 43.90 -24.42 -32.96
CA GLU A 439 45.10 -24.00 -32.20
C GLU A 439 44.82 -23.94 -30.70
N GLU A 440 43.69 -23.33 -30.30
CA GLU A 440 43.28 -23.23 -28.90
C GLU A 440 43.01 -24.60 -28.27
N VAL A 441 42.29 -25.45 -28.99
CA VAL A 441 41.94 -26.78 -28.50
C VAL A 441 43.20 -27.65 -28.37
N HIS A 442 44.11 -27.63 -29.37
CA HIS A 442 45.36 -28.39 -29.33
C HIS A 442 46.39 -27.84 -28.33
N ALA A 443 46.30 -26.56 -27.97
CA ALA A 443 47.17 -25.96 -26.94
C ALA A 443 46.80 -26.46 -25.51
N CYS A 444 45.64 -27.12 -25.35
CA CYS A 444 45.17 -27.59 -24.05
C CYS A 444 44.88 -29.12 -24.11
N ASP A 445 45.70 -29.95 -23.51
CA ASP A 445 45.63 -31.41 -23.52
C ASP A 445 44.30 -32.01 -23.01
N THR A 446 43.40 -31.18 -22.55
CA THR A 446 42.14 -31.61 -21.89
C THR A 446 40.90 -31.13 -22.62
N LEU A 447 41.03 -30.32 -23.66
CA LEU A 447 39.90 -29.94 -24.49
C LEU A 447 39.66 -31.00 -25.58
N PRO A 448 38.41 -31.50 -25.69
CA PRO A 448 38.12 -32.48 -26.72
C PRO A 448 38.05 -31.83 -28.12
N GLU A 449 38.56 -32.53 -29.16
CA GLU A 449 38.57 -32.02 -30.54
C GLU A 449 37.19 -31.65 -31.08
N ILE A 450 36.12 -32.22 -30.53
CA ILE A 450 34.74 -31.86 -30.88
C ILE A 450 34.40 -30.38 -30.66
N LEU A 451 35.13 -29.68 -29.82
CA LEU A 451 34.95 -28.24 -29.64
C LEU A 451 35.31 -27.41 -30.86
N ILE A 452 36.22 -27.93 -31.72
CA ILE A 452 36.70 -27.17 -32.87
C ILE A 452 35.52 -26.80 -33.79
N GLY A 453 35.31 -25.49 -33.95
CA GLY A 453 34.22 -24.95 -34.77
C GLY A 453 32.89 -24.76 -34.02
N LEU A 454 32.76 -25.23 -32.78
CA LEU A 454 31.60 -24.91 -31.92
C LEU A 454 31.70 -23.47 -31.41
N PRO A 455 30.57 -22.81 -31.19
CA PRO A 455 30.55 -21.45 -30.63
C PRO A 455 31.07 -21.44 -29.18
N LYS A 456 31.87 -20.44 -28.83
CA LYS A 456 32.35 -20.16 -27.47
C LYS A 456 31.26 -19.47 -26.68
N VAL A 457 30.29 -20.21 -26.21
CA VAL A 457 29.17 -19.68 -25.41
C VAL A 457 29.56 -19.71 -23.94
N LEU A 458 29.43 -18.60 -23.24
CA LEU A 458 29.71 -18.50 -21.80
C LEU A 458 31.11 -19.05 -21.43
N PRO A 459 32.20 -18.67 -22.11
CA PRO A 459 33.49 -19.39 -22.07
C PRO A 459 34.12 -19.47 -20.69
N GLU A 460 33.81 -18.53 -19.79
CA GLU A 460 34.33 -18.48 -18.41
C GLU A 460 33.40 -19.14 -17.39
N THR A 461 32.18 -19.54 -17.79
CA THR A 461 31.15 -20.01 -16.86
C THR A 461 31.49 -21.39 -16.30
N GLU A 462 31.53 -21.49 -14.99
CA GLU A 462 31.72 -22.73 -14.23
C GLU A 462 30.37 -23.29 -13.73
N PHE A 463 29.37 -22.44 -13.57
CA PHE A 463 28.05 -22.83 -13.07
C PHE A 463 26.92 -22.26 -13.96
N PHE A 464 26.21 -23.13 -14.67
CA PHE A 464 25.06 -22.78 -15.50
C PHE A 464 23.85 -23.64 -15.11
N ALA A 465 22.81 -23.01 -14.57
CA ALA A 465 21.62 -23.71 -14.12
C ALA A 465 20.38 -23.20 -14.84
N ILE A 466 19.70 -24.10 -15.54
CA ILE A 466 18.45 -23.87 -16.28
C ILE A 466 17.35 -24.86 -15.90
N ASN A 467 17.55 -25.59 -14.82
CA ASN A 467 16.62 -26.62 -14.36
C ASN A 467 15.29 -26.03 -13.89
N PHE A 468 14.26 -26.87 -13.86
CA PHE A 468 12.89 -26.51 -13.50
C PHE A 468 12.29 -25.36 -14.32
N ASN A 469 12.61 -25.35 -15.63
CA ASN A 469 11.94 -24.56 -16.66
C ASN A 469 11.02 -25.44 -17.52
N ARG A 470 10.66 -24.98 -18.69
CA ARG A 470 9.82 -25.68 -19.67
C ARG A 470 10.53 -25.78 -21.03
N LEU A 471 11.83 -25.95 -21.02
CA LEU A 471 12.65 -26.09 -22.22
C LEU A 471 12.41 -27.43 -22.89
N THR A 472 12.67 -27.51 -24.20
CA THR A 472 12.43 -28.67 -25.06
C THR A 472 13.62 -28.90 -26.00
N GLY A 473 13.54 -29.95 -26.82
CA GLY A 473 14.50 -30.23 -27.86
C GLY A 473 15.70 -31.02 -27.36
N GLU A 474 16.89 -30.64 -27.77
CA GLU A 474 18.14 -31.29 -27.41
C GLU A 474 19.11 -30.32 -26.78
N LEU A 475 19.89 -30.79 -25.80
CA LEU A 475 21.03 -30.05 -25.28
C LEU A 475 22.06 -29.89 -26.41
N PRO A 476 22.51 -28.66 -26.71
CA PRO A 476 23.46 -28.42 -27.77
C PRO A 476 24.88 -28.90 -27.39
N GLU A 477 25.68 -29.23 -28.40
CA GLU A 477 27.04 -29.72 -28.19
C GLU A 477 27.95 -28.71 -27.47
N TRP A 478 27.79 -27.42 -27.75
CA TRP A 478 28.55 -26.38 -27.05
C TRP A 478 28.33 -26.42 -25.52
N LEU A 479 27.14 -26.87 -25.05
CA LEU A 479 26.82 -27.02 -23.65
C LEU A 479 27.32 -28.35 -23.09
N LEU A 480 27.04 -29.48 -23.81
CA LEU A 480 27.44 -30.81 -23.37
C LEU A 480 28.96 -30.97 -23.25
N TYR A 481 29.72 -30.42 -24.20
CA TYR A 481 31.19 -30.49 -24.23
C TYR A 481 31.86 -29.24 -23.64
N HIS A 482 31.11 -28.34 -23.01
CA HIS A 482 31.66 -27.11 -22.46
C HIS A 482 32.81 -27.38 -21.47
N PRO A 483 33.98 -26.76 -21.63
CA PRO A 483 35.20 -27.17 -20.89
C PRO A 483 35.14 -26.88 -19.37
N LYS A 484 34.36 -25.91 -18.95
CA LYS A 484 34.27 -25.48 -17.53
C LYS A 484 32.98 -25.88 -16.85
N LEU A 485 31.86 -26.04 -17.60
CA LEU A 485 30.55 -26.35 -17.02
C LEU A 485 30.48 -27.79 -16.51
N ASP A 486 29.90 -27.96 -15.33
CA ASP A 486 29.42 -29.22 -14.80
C ASP A 486 27.91 -29.19 -14.66
N LEU A 487 27.20 -29.93 -15.54
CA LEU A 487 25.73 -29.94 -15.57
C LEU A 487 25.11 -30.83 -14.48
N TRP A 488 25.92 -31.54 -13.71
CA TRP A 488 25.45 -32.47 -12.68
C TRP A 488 25.83 -32.15 -11.25
N TYR A 489 26.59 -31.09 -11.02
CA TYR A 489 27.00 -30.73 -9.67
C TYR A 489 26.12 -29.59 -9.09
N PRO A 490 25.57 -29.76 -7.88
CA PRO A 490 25.43 -31.00 -7.08
C PRO A 490 24.28 -31.90 -7.56
N TYR A 491 23.43 -31.43 -8.49
CA TYR A 491 22.30 -32.13 -9.08
C TYR A 491 22.22 -31.79 -10.57
N SER A 492 21.33 -32.52 -11.33
CA SER A 492 21.11 -32.17 -12.72
C SER A 492 20.62 -30.72 -12.90
N LEU A 493 21.48 -29.87 -13.45
CA LEU A 493 21.22 -28.44 -13.65
C LEU A 493 20.42 -28.14 -14.93
N VAL A 494 20.09 -29.18 -15.70
CA VAL A 494 19.31 -29.09 -16.96
C VAL A 494 17.94 -29.74 -16.88
N PHE A 495 17.60 -30.45 -15.80
CA PHE A 495 16.34 -31.15 -15.63
C PHE A 495 15.15 -30.17 -15.74
N GLN A 496 14.15 -30.51 -16.55
CA GLN A 496 13.00 -29.63 -16.78
C GLN A 496 11.77 -30.05 -15.99
N GLN A 497 10.87 -29.09 -15.70
CA GLN A 497 9.57 -29.40 -15.10
C GLN A 497 8.77 -30.28 -16.03
N GLU A 498 8.19 -31.36 -15.51
CA GLU A 498 7.25 -32.17 -16.29
C GLU A 498 6.03 -31.34 -16.69
N GLY A 499 5.65 -31.43 -17.96
CA GLY A 499 4.50 -30.71 -18.47
C GLY A 499 4.54 -30.46 -19.95
N LYS A 500 3.86 -29.40 -20.36
CA LYS A 500 3.81 -28.94 -21.73
C LYS A 500 4.16 -27.49 -21.87
N THR A 501 4.78 -27.13 -22.96
CA THR A 501 4.97 -25.76 -23.43
C THR A 501 3.63 -25.12 -23.78
N ARG A 502 3.61 -23.84 -24.09
CA ARG A 502 2.42 -23.14 -24.62
C ARG A 502 1.93 -23.78 -25.93
N ASP A 503 2.84 -24.31 -26.77
CA ASP A 503 2.51 -24.93 -28.04
C ASP A 503 2.17 -26.43 -27.90
N GLY A 504 2.07 -26.94 -26.66
CA GLY A 504 1.66 -28.31 -26.39
C GLY A 504 2.75 -29.37 -26.53
N GLN A 505 4.02 -28.98 -26.71
CA GLN A 505 5.16 -29.91 -26.75
C GLN A 505 5.47 -30.39 -25.31
N SER A 506 5.94 -31.63 -25.18
CA SER A 506 6.43 -32.15 -23.92
C SER A 506 7.75 -31.48 -23.55
N THR A 507 7.88 -31.09 -22.28
CA THR A 507 9.09 -30.47 -21.73
C THR A 507 10.18 -31.54 -21.50
N GLY A 508 11.43 -31.07 -21.44
CA GLY A 508 12.60 -31.95 -21.27
C GLY A 508 13.47 -32.04 -22.51
N PHE A 509 14.69 -32.48 -22.31
CA PHE A 509 15.66 -32.67 -23.40
C PHE A 509 15.76 -34.14 -23.78
N SER A 510 15.63 -34.43 -25.09
CA SER A 510 15.64 -35.83 -25.61
C SER A 510 16.99 -36.51 -25.47
N ASN A 511 18.07 -35.74 -25.33
CA ASN A 511 19.45 -36.24 -25.16
C ASN A 511 20.02 -35.91 -23.76
N GLU A 512 19.16 -35.65 -22.76
CA GLU A 512 19.62 -35.49 -21.39
C GLU A 512 20.37 -36.72 -20.93
N PRO A 513 21.60 -36.58 -20.36
CA PRO A 513 22.36 -37.73 -19.89
C PRO A 513 21.58 -38.53 -18.86
N ALA A 514 21.52 -39.85 -19.05
CA ALA A 514 20.70 -40.75 -18.24
C ALA A 514 21.23 -40.92 -16.79
N SER A 515 22.49 -40.63 -16.55
CA SER A 515 23.14 -40.74 -15.25
C SER A 515 24.40 -39.89 -15.18
N LEU A 516 24.86 -39.63 -13.94
CA LEU A 516 26.13 -38.98 -13.67
C LEU A 516 27.31 -39.71 -14.30
N ASP A 517 27.34 -41.06 -14.19
CA ASP A 517 28.41 -41.88 -14.77
C ASP A 517 28.39 -41.79 -16.27
N TYR A 518 27.19 -41.85 -16.90
CA TYR A 518 27.05 -41.67 -18.33
C TYR A 518 27.59 -40.32 -18.78
N TYR A 519 27.23 -39.25 -18.07
CA TYR A 519 27.67 -37.88 -18.36
C TYR A 519 29.18 -37.76 -18.39
N TYR A 520 29.87 -38.19 -17.34
CA TYR A 520 31.32 -38.06 -17.24
C TYR A 520 32.08 -39.01 -18.17
N GLN A 521 31.49 -40.12 -18.58
CA GLN A 521 32.08 -41.02 -19.56
C GLN A 521 32.01 -40.48 -21.00
N HIS A 522 30.89 -39.83 -21.34
CA HIS A 522 30.65 -39.36 -22.71
C HIS A 522 31.05 -37.90 -22.93
N TYR A 523 31.07 -37.11 -21.87
CA TYR A 523 31.40 -35.69 -21.92
C TYR A 523 32.51 -35.38 -20.88
N PRO A 524 33.74 -35.86 -21.10
CA PRO A 524 34.82 -35.76 -20.12
C PRO A 524 35.12 -34.30 -19.78
N LYS A 525 35.14 -34.01 -18.48
CA LYS A 525 35.42 -32.69 -17.90
C LYS A 525 36.67 -32.77 -17.05
N LYS A 526 37.50 -31.71 -17.10
CA LYS A 526 38.75 -31.61 -16.38
C LYS A 526 38.60 -31.56 -14.86
N LYS A 527 37.53 -30.89 -14.39
CA LYS A 527 37.41 -30.45 -12.98
C LYS A 527 36.65 -31.43 -12.08
N TYR A 528 35.73 -32.23 -12.61
CA TYR A 528 34.79 -33.05 -11.84
C TYR A 528 34.70 -34.52 -12.32
N ASN A 529 35.74 -35.03 -12.96
CA ASN A 529 35.79 -36.45 -13.23
C ASN A 529 35.79 -37.22 -11.89
N PRO A 530 34.74 -38.00 -11.56
CA PRO A 530 34.69 -38.74 -10.30
C PRO A 530 35.88 -39.69 -10.10
N ASN A 531 36.55 -40.09 -11.17
CA ASN A 531 37.77 -40.89 -11.16
C ASN A 531 39.01 -40.03 -10.74
N ASN A 532 38.91 -38.70 -10.75
CA ASN A 532 39.95 -37.77 -10.34
C ASN A 532 39.70 -37.14 -8.97
N ARG A 533 38.71 -37.62 -8.22
CA ARG A 533 38.62 -37.29 -6.80
C ARG A 533 39.82 -37.91 -6.08
N THR A 534 40.90 -37.20 -6.11
CA THR A 534 41.89 -37.35 -5.05
C THR A 534 41.21 -36.94 -3.75
N GLU A 535 41.17 -37.89 -2.82
CA GLU A 535 40.72 -37.73 -1.45
C GLU A 535 41.26 -36.41 -0.87
N GLU A 536 40.37 -35.44 -0.62
CA GLU A 536 40.58 -34.40 0.37
C GLU A 536 39.79 -34.71 1.63
#